data_bbf35ac15073ab44be05e5dc671789f0
#
_entry.id   bbf35ac15073ab44be05e5dc671789f0
#
_cell.length_a   1.000
_cell.length_b   1.000
_cell.length_c   1.000
_cell.angle_alpha   90.00
_cell.angle_beta   90.00
_cell.angle_gamma   90.00
#
_symmetry.space_group_name_H-M   'P 1'
#
loop_
_entity.id
_entity.type
_entity.pdbx_description
1 polymer ?
#
loop_
_entity_poly.entity_id
_entity_poly.type
_entity_poly.pdbx_seq_one_letter_code
_entity_poly.pdbx_strand_id
1 'polypeptide(L)'
;MANLVTQGMITITDVTDAPRVACVISSSAPSTQVYNTDGDTYRPNWSASTPLLLTPVITVNGQAITIAGNSKISNVNWQLLTDSAASYVNVSTITGMTVTSDKKCKITKNMGEDSAWTFRFSCKYTDVDSSELTLDVEAI
;
A
#
# COMPACT_ATOMS: atom_id res chain seq x y z
N MET A 1 -1.80 50.34 31.40
CA MET A 1 -1.61 49.87 31.16
C MET A 1 -1.52 49.15 30.47
N ALA A 2 -1.66 48.99 30.42
CA ALA A 2 -1.49 48.37 29.95
C ALA A 2 -1.50 47.57 29.50
N ASN A 3 -1.54 47.24 29.39
CA ASN A 3 -1.34 46.51 29.07
C ASN A 3 -1.46 45.81 28.27
N LEU A 4 -1.78 45.76 27.95
CA LEU A 4 -1.88 45.10 27.16
C LEU A 4 -1.69 44.57 26.30
N VAL A 5 -1.74 44.93 26.14
CA VAL A 5 -0.89 44.68 25.33
C VAL A 5 -0.58 43.32 25.13
N THR A 6 -0.49 42.99 25.93
CA THR A 6 -0.27 41.74 26.02
C THR A 6 -1.29 40.87 25.54
N GLN A 7 -2.11 41.48 24.98
CA GLN A 7 -3.09 40.79 24.48
C GLN A 7 -2.87 40.32 23.20
N GLY A 8 -1.79 40.50 22.66
CA GLY A 8 -1.45 39.92 21.44
C GLY A 8 -1.84 38.47 21.40
N MET A 9 -2.84 38.22 20.73
CA MET A 9 -3.25 36.90 20.55
C MET A 9 -2.34 36.23 19.63
N ILE A 10 -1.59 35.35 20.11
CA ILE A 10 -0.90 34.39 19.29
C ILE A 10 -1.79 33.19 19.21
N THR A 11 -2.35 32.99 18.09
CA THR A 11 -2.98 31.70 17.81
C THR A 11 -1.90 30.74 17.39
N ILE A 12 -1.52 29.92 18.29
CA ILE A 12 -0.67 28.79 17.95
C ILE A 12 -1.60 27.73 17.46
N THR A 13 -1.63 27.59 16.18
CA THR A 13 -2.32 26.47 15.60
C THR A 13 -1.50 25.23 15.89
N ASP A 14 -2.14 24.29 16.52
CA ASP A 14 -1.53 23.04 16.84
C ASP A 14 -1.22 22.28 15.56
N VAL A 15 0.04 22.30 15.16
CA VAL A 15 0.50 21.55 14.02
C VAL A 15 0.56 20.06 14.30
N THR A 16 0.25 19.63 15.51
CA THR A 16 0.18 18.22 15.82
C THR A 16 -1.09 17.56 15.29
N ASP A 17 -1.99 18.34 14.75
CA ASP A 17 -3.15 17.80 14.05
C ASP A 17 -2.83 17.28 12.65
N ALA A 18 -1.56 17.09 12.33
CA ALA A 18 -1.17 16.37 11.15
C ALA A 18 -1.88 15.00 11.10
N PRO A 19 -2.44 14.64 9.95
CA PRO A 19 -3.20 13.41 9.87
C PRO A 19 -2.32 12.20 10.18
N ARG A 20 -2.88 11.27 10.93
CA ARG A 20 -2.22 10.00 11.17
C ARG A 20 -2.57 9.07 10.03
N VAL A 21 -1.60 8.82 9.18
CA VAL A 21 -1.79 7.96 8.02
C VAL A 21 -1.10 6.63 8.29
N ALA A 22 -1.84 5.55 8.10
CA ALA A 22 -1.32 4.20 8.20
C ALA A 22 -1.75 3.41 6.99
N CYS A 23 -0.96 2.41 6.64
CA CYS A 23 -1.26 1.52 5.53
C CYS A 23 -0.96 0.09 5.92
N VAL A 24 -1.85 -0.81 5.52
CA VAL A 24 -1.65 -2.25 5.65
C VAL A 24 -2.04 -2.90 4.34
N ILE A 25 -1.50 -4.09 4.10
CA ILE A 25 -1.87 -4.92 2.95
C ILE A 25 -2.68 -6.09 3.47
N SER A 26 -3.88 -6.27 2.93
CA SER A 26 -4.67 -7.47 3.18
C SER A 26 -4.62 -8.40 1.98
N SER A 27 -4.71 -9.69 2.23
CA SER A 27 -4.64 -10.73 1.21
C SER A 27 -5.96 -11.47 1.12
N SER A 28 -6.38 -11.81 -0.09
CA SER A 28 -7.58 -12.63 -0.34
C SER A 28 -7.38 -14.11 -0.05
N ALA A 29 -6.13 -14.53 0.18
CA ALA A 29 -5.77 -15.93 0.42
C ALA A 29 -4.69 -16.00 1.51
N PRO A 30 -4.46 -17.19 2.08
CA PRO A 30 -3.36 -17.37 3.04
C PRO A 30 -2.02 -16.95 2.44
N SER A 31 -1.14 -16.49 3.30
CA SER A 31 0.21 -16.04 2.90
C SER A 31 1.17 -17.19 2.60
N THR A 32 0.68 -18.39 2.48
CA THR A 32 1.48 -19.59 2.21
C THR A 32 0.90 -20.34 1.02
N GLN A 33 1.75 -20.68 0.08
CA GLN A 33 1.41 -21.56 -1.02
C GLN A 33 2.18 -22.87 -0.87
N VAL A 34 1.48 -23.98 -1.01
CA VAL A 34 2.08 -25.31 -0.92
C VAL A 34 2.18 -25.91 -2.31
N TYR A 35 3.35 -26.40 -2.66
CA TYR A 35 3.59 -27.12 -3.89
C TYR A 35 3.58 -28.63 -3.62
N ASN A 36 2.78 -29.36 -4.37
CA ASN A 36 2.71 -30.80 -4.31
C ASN A 36 3.42 -31.41 -5.52
N THR A 37 4.53 -32.08 -5.26
CA THR A 37 5.36 -32.70 -6.29
C THR A 37 4.68 -33.86 -7.01
N ASP A 38 3.80 -34.60 -6.35
CA ASP A 38 3.15 -35.77 -6.92
C ASP A 38 2.15 -35.45 -8.03
N GLY A 39 1.64 -34.21 -8.07
CA GLY A 39 0.68 -33.82 -9.07
C GLY A 39 1.04 -32.52 -9.79
N ASP A 40 2.21 -31.98 -9.50
CA ASP A 40 2.64 -30.69 -10.03
C ASP A 40 1.57 -29.63 -9.79
N THR A 41 1.07 -29.56 -8.56
CA THR A 41 -0.04 -28.68 -8.21
C THR A 41 0.33 -27.75 -7.06
N TYR A 42 -0.32 -26.58 -7.07
CA TYR A 42 -0.16 -25.56 -6.03
C TYR A 42 -1.45 -25.41 -5.24
N ARG A 43 -1.34 -25.16 -3.93
CA ARG A 43 -2.48 -24.87 -3.06
C ARG A 43 -2.15 -23.68 -2.15
N PRO A 44 -2.91 -22.58 -2.24
CA PRO A 44 -3.90 -22.30 -3.28
C PRO A 44 -3.27 -22.17 -4.66
N ASN A 45 -4.03 -22.44 -5.70
CA ASN A 45 -3.58 -22.30 -7.08
C ASN A 45 -3.99 -20.90 -7.59
N TRP A 46 -3.02 -20.03 -7.79
CA TRP A 46 -3.28 -18.68 -8.27
C TRP A 46 -3.24 -18.65 -9.80
N SER A 47 -4.37 -18.38 -10.39
CA SER A 47 -4.55 -18.37 -11.84
C SER A 47 -5.48 -17.23 -12.24
N ALA A 48 -5.74 -17.11 -13.55
CA ALA A 48 -6.65 -16.08 -14.05
C ALA A 48 -8.06 -16.19 -13.47
N SER A 49 -8.51 -17.42 -13.16
CA SER A 49 -9.84 -17.67 -12.59
C SER A 49 -9.86 -17.59 -11.05
N THR A 50 -8.71 -17.81 -10.41
CA THR A 50 -8.55 -17.76 -8.96
C THR A 50 -7.32 -16.94 -8.58
N PRO A 51 -7.32 -15.64 -8.86
CA PRO A 51 -6.15 -14.81 -8.60
C PRO A 51 -5.97 -14.54 -7.11
N LEU A 52 -4.73 -14.32 -6.72
CA LEU A 52 -4.43 -13.71 -5.44
C LEU A 52 -4.60 -12.19 -5.57
N LEU A 53 -5.35 -11.60 -4.65
CA LEU A 53 -5.52 -10.16 -4.59
C LEU A 53 -4.94 -9.61 -3.30
N LEU A 54 -4.02 -8.69 -3.44
CA LEU A 54 -3.47 -7.92 -2.33
C LEU A 54 -4.11 -6.54 -2.35
N THR A 55 -4.79 -6.20 -1.27
CA THR A 55 -5.54 -4.96 -1.15
C THR A 55 -4.84 -4.03 -0.19
N PRO A 56 -4.40 -2.84 -0.64
CA PRO A 56 -3.86 -1.84 0.26
C PRO A 56 -5.02 -1.16 0.98
N VAL A 57 -4.90 -1.00 2.28
CA VAL A 57 -5.87 -0.28 3.09
C VAL A 57 -5.15 0.87 3.76
N ILE A 58 -5.52 2.08 3.37
CA ILE A 58 -4.98 3.31 3.95
C ILE A 58 -6.02 3.86 4.91
N THR A 59 -5.59 4.14 6.12
CA THR A 59 -6.42 4.81 7.13
C THR A 59 -5.84 6.18 7.43
N VAL A 60 -6.73 7.15 7.51
CA VAL A 60 -6.39 8.51 7.91
C VAL A 60 -7.19 8.82 9.17
N ASN A 61 -6.49 9.10 10.25
CA ASN A 61 -7.11 9.32 11.58
C ASN A 61 -8.05 8.17 11.99
N GLY A 62 -7.65 6.93 11.66
CA GLY A 62 -8.42 5.74 11.98
C GLY A 62 -9.57 5.40 11.03
N GLN A 63 -9.78 6.18 9.99
CA GLN A 63 -10.82 5.94 9.00
C GLN A 63 -10.21 5.44 7.70
N ALA A 64 -10.71 4.34 7.19
CA ALA A 64 -10.28 3.83 5.90
C ALA A 64 -10.74 4.76 4.78
N ILE A 65 -9.84 5.02 3.83
CA ILE A 65 -10.12 5.87 2.68
C ILE A 65 -10.01 5.07 1.38
N THR A 66 -10.72 5.54 0.36
CA THR A 66 -10.61 5.00 -0.98
C THR A 66 -9.33 5.50 -1.63
N ILE A 67 -8.62 4.64 -2.33
CA ILE A 67 -7.37 5.00 -3.00
C ILE A 67 -7.64 5.41 -4.45
N ALA A 68 -8.39 4.60 -5.18
CA ALA A 68 -8.68 4.86 -6.58
C ALA A 68 -9.52 6.13 -6.75
N GLY A 69 -9.08 7.01 -7.64
CA GLY A 69 -9.78 8.27 -7.90
C GLY A 69 -9.68 9.29 -6.77
N ASN A 70 -8.89 9.03 -5.76
CA ASN A 70 -8.72 9.95 -4.64
C ASN A 70 -7.62 10.96 -4.97
N SER A 71 -7.98 12.24 -5.04
CA SER A 71 -7.04 13.32 -5.37
C SER A 71 -5.95 13.54 -4.31
N LYS A 72 -6.16 13.05 -3.10
CA LYS A 72 -5.17 13.12 -2.02
C LYS A 72 -4.09 12.05 -2.14
N ILE A 73 -4.30 11.04 -2.97
CA ILE A 73 -3.37 9.93 -3.17
C ILE A 73 -2.70 10.06 -4.52
N SER A 74 -1.40 9.96 -4.54
CA SER A 74 -0.59 10.00 -5.75
C SER A 74 0.55 9.00 -5.70
N ASN A 75 1.19 8.76 -6.84
CA ASN A 75 2.36 7.90 -6.97
C ASN A 75 2.14 6.49 -6.38
N VAL A 76 1.00 5.91 -6.66
CA VAL A 76 0.70 4.53 -6.25
C VAL A 76 1.62 3.57 -6.98
N ASN A 77 2.31 2.73 -6.22
CA ASN A 77 3.23 1.76 -6.77
C ASN A 77 3.19 0.46 -5.98
N TRP A 78 3.25 -0.65 -6.71
CA TRP A 78 3.41 -1.98 -6.16
C TRP A 78 4.74 -2.55 -6.63
N GLN A 79 5.48 -3.13 -5.72
CA GLN A 79 6.77 -3.74 -5.99
C GLN A 79 6.87 -5.11 -5.35
N LEU A 80 7.68 -5.96 -5.96
CA LEU A 80 7.97 -7.30 -5.48
C LEU A 80 9.46 -7.47 -5.27
N LEU A 81 9.82 -8.08 -4.15
CA LEU A 81 11.14 -8.62 -3.89
C LEU A 81 11.02 -10.13 -3.80
N THR A 82 11.72 -10.84 -4.67
CA THR A 82 11.84 -12.30 -4.58
C THR A 82 13.08 -12.67 -3.78
N ASP A 83 13.14 -13.91 -3.30
CA ASP A 83 14.28 -14.39 -2.53
C ASP A 83 15.59 -14.44 -3.34
N SER A 84 15.49 -14.50 -4.66
CA SER A 84 16.65 -14.48 -5.56
C SER A 84 17.03 -13.09 -6.06
N ALA A 85 16.24 -12.07 -5.76
CA ALA A 85 16.46 -10.71 -6.26
C ALA A 85 17.22 -9.87 -5.25
N ALA A 86 18.04 -8.93 -5.77
CA ALA A 86 18.79 -8.01 -4.93
C ALA A 86 17.98 -6.76 -4.54
N SER A 87 16.89 -6.46 -5.25
CA SER A 87 16.09 -5.25 -5.05
C SER A 87 14.66 -5.45 -5.49
N TYR A 88 13.78 -4.56 -5.02
CA TYR A 88 12.39 -4.54 -5.44
C TYR A 88 12.25 -4.20 -6.92
N VAL A 89 11.29 -4.85 -7.56
CA VAL A 89 10.94 -4.65 -8.98
C VAL A 89 9.47 -4.28 -9.07
N ASN A 90 9.12 -3.37 -9.96
CA ASN A 90 7.74 -2.97 -10.17
C ASN A 90 6.92 -4.15 -10.69
N VAL A 91 5.78 -4.43 -10.06
CA VAL A 91 4.92 -5.56 -10.46
C VAL A 91 4.38 -5.40 -11.88
N SER A 92 4.27 -4.18 -12.39
CA SER A 92 3.83 -3.92 -13.76
C SER A 92 4.77 -4.51 -14.82
N THR A 93 6.01 -4.82 -14.45
CA THR A 93 7.00 -5.43 -15.35
C THR A 93 7.02 -6.96 -15.25
N ILE A 94 6.22 -7.54 -14.37
CA ILE A 94 6.23 -8.98 -14.10
C ILE A 94 5.03 -9.62 -14.77
N THR A 95 5.28 -10.61 -15.64
CA THR A 95 4.21 -11.38 -16.26
C THR A 95 3.39 -12.11 -15.21
N GLY A 96 2.07 -12.02 -15.28
CA GLY A 96 1.15 -12.63 -14.32
C GLY A 96 0.86 -11.76 -13.10
N MET A 97 1.35 -10.54 -13.06
CA MET A 97 1.04 -9.57 -12.03
C MET A 97 0.57 -8.26 -12.65
N THR A 98 -0.51 -7.73 -12.13
CA THR A 98 -1.08 -6.47 -12.60
C THR A 98 -1.60 -5.64 -11.44
N VAL A 99 -1.66 -4.33 -11.65
CA VAL A 99 -2.33 -3.41 -10.71
C VAL A 99 -3.71 -3.12 -11.29
N THR A 100 -4.74 -3.41 -10.50
CA THR A 100 -6.14 -3.22 -10.93
C THR A 100 -6.53 -1.74 -10.88
N SER A 101 -7.69 -1.42 -11.44
CA SER A 101 -8.19 -0.03 -11.42
C SER A 101 -8.43 0.50 -10.02
N ASP A 102 -8.75 -0.35 -9.07
CA ASP A 102 -8.91 -0.01 -7.65
C ASP A 102 -7.60 -0.16 -6.85
N LYS A 103 -6.47 -0.22 -7.55
CA LYS A 103 -5.12 -0.20 -7.00
C LYS A 103 -4.73 -1.42 -6.17
N LYS A 104 -5.40 -2.54 -6.40
CA LYS A 104 -5.01 -3.83 -5.84
C LYS A 104 -3.93 -4.46 -6.70
N CYS A 105 -3.08 -5.26 -6.09
CA CYS A 105 -2.15 -6.10 -6.84
C CYS A 105 -2.81 -7.45 -7.12
N LYS A 106 -2.96 -7.78 -8.39
CA LYS A 106 -3.58 -9.03 -8.84
C LYS A 106 -2.49 -9.96 -9.35
N ILE A 107 -2.40 -11.14 -8.74
CA ILE A 107 -1.40 -12.15 -9.08
C ILE A 107 -2.14 -13.35 -9.66
N THR A 108 -1.79 -13.73 -10.89
CA THR A 108 -2.41 -14.84 -11.63
C THR A 108 -1.43 -15.94 -11.95
N LYS A 109 -0.35 -16.02 -11.21
CA LYS A 109 0.66 -17.07 -11.34
C LYS A 109 1.06 -17.61 -9.99
N ASN A 110 1.56 -18.84 -9.98
CA ASN A 110 2.12 -19.47 -8.80
C ASN A 110 3.57 -19.05 -8.58
N MET A 111 4.09 -19.28 -7.37
CA MET A 111 5.43 -18.85 -6.99
C MET A 111 6.53 -19.56 -7.78
N GLY A 112 6.26 -20.76 -8.28
CA GLY A 112 7.26 -21.52 -9.03
C GLY A 112 8.41 -21.94 -8.13
N GLU A 113 9.62 -21.57 -8.52
CA GLU A 113 10.83 -21.91 -7.78
C GLU A 113 11.15 -20.93 -6.65
N ASP A 114 10.45 -19.81 -6.59
CA ASP A 114 10.67 -18.84 -5.52
C ASP A 114 10.15 -19.38 -4.19
N SER A 115 10.91 -19.20 -3.13
CA SER A 115 10.51 -19.66 -1.80
C SER A 115 9.83 -18.54 -0.99
N ALA A 116 10.02 -17.29 -1.38
CA ALA A 116 9.40 -16.15 -0.72
C ALA A 116 9.21 -14.99 -1.67
N TRP A 117 8.05 -14.34 -1.55
CA TRP A 117 7.74 -13.08 -2.19
C TRP A 117 7.43 -12.04 -1.12
N THR A 118 8.07 -10.89 -1.21
CA THR A 118 7.77 -9.75 -0.35
C THR A 118 7.20 -8.64 -1.20
N PHE A 119 5.95 -8.28 -0.96
CA PHE A 119 5.29 -7.20 -1.67
C PHE A 119 5.38 -5.90 -0.88
N ARG A 120 5.59 -4.82 -1.60
CA ARG A 120 5.60 -3.48 -1.04
C ARG A 120 4.63 -2.60 -1.81
N PHE A 121 3.72 -1.99 -1.09
CA PHE A 121 2.85 -0.94 -1.59
C PHE A 121 3.37 0.41 -1.12
N SER A 122 3.41 1.37 -2.00
CA SER A 122 3.78 2.74 -1.65
C SER A 122 2.93 3.75 -2.41
N CYS A 123 2.70 4.88 -1.79
CA CYS A 123 2.04 6.02 -2.40
C CYS A 123 2.40 7.30 -1.63
N LYS A 124 1.91 8.42 -2.13
CA LYS A 124 1.98 9.70 -1.42
C LYS A 124 0.58 10.13 -1.03
N TYR A 125 0.44 10.56 0.20
CA TYR A 125 -0.78 11.18 0.70
C TYR A 125 -0.54 12.66 0.92
N THR A 126 -1.37 13.50 0.32
CA THR A 126 -1.31 14.95 0.49
C THR A 126 -2.56 15.43 1.20
N ASP A 127 -2.37 16.10 2.32
CA ASP A 127 -3.46 16.71 3.04
C ASP A 127 -3.88 18.00 2.34
N VAL A 128 -5.14 18.08 1.94
CA VAL A 128 -5.65 19.24 1.21
C VAL A 128 -5.81 20.47 2.09
N ASP A 129 -6.00 20.30 3.38
CA ASP A 129 -6.13 21.40 4.33
C ASP A 129 -4.77 21.99 4.69
N SER A 130 -3.74 21.25 4.41
CA SER A 130 -2.35 21.63 4.58
C SER A 130 -1.59 21.25 3.32
N SER A 131 -1.82 22.00 2.25
CA SER A 131 -1.42 21.67 0.89
C SER A 131 0.08 21.41 0.70
N GLU A 132 0.89 21.75 1.69
CA GLU A 132 2.32 21.52 1.66
C GLU A 132 2.73 20.20 2.34
N LEU A 133 1.80 19.55 3.04
CA LEU A 133 2.10 18.32 3.75
C LEU A 133 1.85 17.11 2.84
N THR A 134 2.92 16.53 2.37
CA THR A 134 2.89 15.27 1.63
C THR A 134 3.59 14.19 2.43
N LEU A 135 2.90 13.10 2.68
CA LEU A 135 3.41 11.98 3.45
C LEU A 135 3.70 10.80 2.53
N ASP A 136 4.83 10.18 2.73
CA ASP A 136 5.13 8.92 2.10
C ASP A 136 4.45 7.79 2.89
N VAL A 137 3.67 6.99 2.19
CA VAL A 137 2.91 5.89 2.77
C VAL A 137 3.44 4.59 2.21
N GLU A 138 3.77 3.66 3.08
CA GLU A 138 4.33 2.38 2.69
C GLU A 138 3.77 1.27 3.57
N ALA A 139 3.57 0.10 2.96
CA ALA A 139 3.23 -1.14 3.65
C ALA A 139 3.97 -2.31 2.98
N ILE A 140 4.41 -3.25 3.79
CA ILE A 140 5.13 -4.45 3.37
C ILE A 140 4.41 -5.70 3.87
#